data_aaa9838629ed09fe8c511b80dd018a36
#
_entry.id   aaa9838629ed09fe8c511b80dd018a36
#
_cell.length_a   1.000
_cell.length_b   1.000
_cell.length_c   1.000
_cell.angle_alpha   90.00
_cell.angle_beta   90.00
_cell.angle_gamma   90.00
#
_symmetry.space_group_name_H-M   'P 1'
#
loop_
_entity.id
_entity.type
_entity.pdbx_description
1 polymer ?
#
loop_
_entity_poly.entity_id
_entity_poly.type
_entity_poly.pdbx_seq_one_letter_code
_entity_poly.pdbx_strand_id
1 'polypeptide(L)'
;MSSLDELRKHLDDLDARLIELIADRQRTSREIARVKRSTGHPTRDYGREREVILDARAEAERQGVPPQVAEDLMRMLIRSSLTTQEQASVAAQGHGSGRRALVIGGAGKMGRWFADFLLSQGFAVEVCDPAGAPPGATRLAALADSPLDHDFIVVATPLGHTDAVLRELALRRPTGVIFDLGSLKSPLRGGLMALKSHGCRVTSVHPMFGPDTELLSGRHVVFVDLGHAEALQAARDLFASTMVEQAVMSLDEHDRLIELIADRQHTSREIALRTRSTVQQTRDYGPERDVFLRSPHESHRQGIQP
;
A
#
# COMPACT_ATOMS: atom_id res chain seq x y z
N MET A 1 23.73 -6.69 -45.50
CA MET A 1 22.53 -6.22 -44.77
C MET A 1 22.06 -7.38 -43.92
N SER A 2 21.94 -7.19 -42.60
CA SER A 2 21.41 -8.23 -41.70
C SER A 2 19.96 -8.54 -42.06
N SER A 3 19.59 -9.84 -42.03
CA SER A 3 18.20 -10.23 -42.22
C SER A 3 17.33 -9.81 -41.05
N LEU A 4 16.03 -9.70 -41.24
CA LEU A 4 15.08 -9.37 -40.15
C LEU A 4 15.17 -10.38 -38.98
N ASP A 5 15.40 -11.65 -39.32
CA ASP A 5 15.51 -12.72 -38.33
C ASP A 5 16.81 -12.64 -37.52
N GLU A 6 17.93 -12.25 -38.14
CA GLU A 6 19.18 -11.96 -37.42
C GLU A 6 19.04 -10.78 -36.48
N LEU A 7 18.33 -9.71 -36.87
CA LEU A 7 18.08 -8.53 -36.02
C LEU A 7 17.15 -8.88 -34.83
N ARG A 8 16.13 -9.70 -35.06
CA ARG A 8 15.24 -10.18 -33.99
C ARG A 8 16.01 -11.05 -33.00
N LYS A 9 16.82 -12.00 -33.49
CA LYS A 9 17.65 -12.82 -32.61
C LYS A 9 18.63 -11.99 -31.78
N HIS A 10 19.23 -10.95 -32.37
CA HIS A 10 20.11 -10.06 -31.65
C HIS A 10 19.33 -9.27 -30.56
N LEU A 11 18.08 -8.86 -30.82
CA LEU A 11 17.23 -8.23 -29.83
C LEU A 11 16.89 -9.16 -28.66
N ASP A 12 16.56 -10.43 -28.96
CA ASP A 12 16.31 -11.47 -27.95
C ASP A 12 17.53 -11.69 -27.04
N ASP A 13 18.75 -11.71 -27.63
CA ASP A 13 20.01 -11.80 -26.86
C ASP A 13 20.25 -10.58 -25.94
N LEU A 14 19.90 -9.38 -26.41
CA LEU A 14 19.96 -8.16 -25.59
C LEU A 14 18.96 -8.20 -24.43
N ASP A 15 17.73 -8.65 -24.68
CA ASP A 15 16.68 -8.78 -23.65
C ASP A 15 17.10 -9.79 -22.58
N ALA A 16 17.67 -10.94 -22.98
CA ALA A 16 18.20 -11.92 -22.04
C ALA A 16 19.30 -11.33 -21.14
N ARG A 17 20.24 -10.58 -21.70
CA ARG A 17 21.30 -9.89 -20.95
C ARG A 17 20.74 -8.84 -20.01
N LEU A 18 19.70 -8.10 -20.41
CA LEU A 18 19.02 -7.14 -19.55
C LEU A 18 18.44 -7.83 -18.31
N ILE A 19 17.77 -8.96 -18.48
CA ILE A 19 17.22 -9.76 -17.37
C ILE A 19 18.33 -10.27 -16.45
N GLU A 20 19.47 -10.71 -16.97
CA GLU A 20 20.64 -11.11 -16.17
C GLU A 20 21.16 -9.95 -15.30
N LEU A 21 21.31 -8.74 -15.88
CA LEU A 21 21.73 -7.55 -15.15
C LEU A 21 20.73 -7.15 -14.06
N ILE A 22 19.43 -7.28 -14.32
CA ILE A 22 18.39 -7.06 -13.32
C ILE A 22 18.52 -8.06 -12.17
N ALA A 23 18.76 -9.34 -12.47
CA ALA A 23 18.96 -10.37 -11.45
C ALA A 23 20.21 -10.10 -10.59
N ASP A 24 21.31 -9.66 -11.19
CA ASP A 24 22.54 -9.26 -10.48
C ASP A 24 22.28 -8.07 -9.55
N ARG A 25 21.60 -7.06 -10.05
CA ARG A 25 21.22 -5.90 -9.27
C ARG A 25 20.34 -6.29 -8.07
N GLN A 26 19.41 -7.23 -8.24
CA GLN A 26 18.58 -7.74 -7.16
C GLN A 26 19.39 -8.51 -6.11
N ARG A 27 20.42 -9.28 -6.51
CA ARG A 27 21.35 -9.95 -5.58
C ARG A 27 22.11 -8.92 -4.74
N THR A 28 22.71 -7.92 -5.38
CA THR A 28 23.44 -6.82 -4.71
C THR A 28 22.53 -6.04 -3.76
N SER A 29 21.27 -5.78 -4.17
CA SER A 29 20.28 -5.11 -3.33
C SER A 29 19.97 -5.89 -2.04
N ARG A 30 19.90 -7.21 -2.10
CA ARG A 30 19.72 -8.07 -0.91
C ARG A 30 20.93 -8.02 0.03
N GLU A 31 22.14 -7.94 -0.49
CA GLU A 31 23.36 -7.78 0.31
C GLU A 31 23.39 -6.41 1.00
N ILE A 32 23.05 -5.34 0.27
CA ILE A 32 22.91 -3.99 0.85
C ILE A 32 21.88 -4.01 1.99
N ALA A 33 20.76 -4.70 1.83
CA ALA A 33 19.77 -4.82 2.89
C ALA A 33 20.31 -5.50 4.16
N ARG A 34 21.15 -6.54 4.00
CA ARG A 34 21.83 -7.20 5.15
C ARG A 34 22.76 -6.23 5.88
N VAL A 35 23.60 -5.51 5.13
CA VAL A 35 24.52 -4.53 5.69
C VAL A 35 23.77 -3.42 6.40
N LYS A 36 22.73 -2.83 5.77
CA LYS A 36 21.90 -1.80 6.39
C LYS A 36 21.31 -2.25 7.72
N ARG A 37 20.76 -3.47 7.79
CA ARG A 37 20.21 -4.02 9.04
C ARG A 37 21.28 -4.18 10.13
N SER A 38 22.46 -4.69 9.79
CA SER A 38 23.54 -4.87 10.78
C SER A 38 24.14 -3.57 11.28
N THR A 39 24.02 -2.49 10.51
CA THR A 39 24.59 -1.16 10.83
C THR A 39 23.54 -0.14 11.30
N GLY A 40 22.25 -0.55 11.38
CA GLY A 40 21.17 0.35 11.80
C GLY A 40 20.81 1.45 10.80
N HIS A 41 21.21 1.33 9.53
CA HIS A 41 20.87 2.30 8.50
C HIS A 41 19.41 2.10 8.02
N PRO A 42 18.69 3.18 7.70
CA PRO A 42 17.34 3.08 7.19
C PRO A 42 17.29 2.30 5.87
N THR A 43 16.26 1.49 5.69
CA THR A 43 16.08 0.68 4.46
C THR A 43 15.97 1.59 3.24
N ARG A 44 15.19 2.67 3.33
CA ARG A 44 15.01 3.65 2.25
C ARG A 44 15.92 4.85 2.43
N ASP A 45 16.57 5.28 1.35
CA ASP A 45 17.45 6.44 1.27
C ASP A 45 17.04 7.29 0.05
N TYR A 46 16.25 8.32 0.32
CA TYR A 46 15.73 9.22 -0.72
C TYR A 46 16.85 10.02 -1.43
N GLY A 47 17.93 10.33 -0.73
CA GLY A 47 19.09 11.01 -1.32
C GLY A 47 19.75 10.14 -2.38
N ARG A 48 20.02 8.88 -2.02
CA ARG A 48 20.60 7.91 -2.95
C ARG A 48 19.67 7.56 -4.11
N GLU A 49 18.36 7.44 -3.89
CA GLU A 49 17.38 7.23 -4.97
C GLU A 49 17.45 8.36 -6.00
N ARG A 50 17.52 9.61 -5.53
CA ARG A 50 17.63 10.78 -6.41
C ARG A 50 18.92 10.78 -7.22
N GLU A 51 20.07 10.50 -6.59
CA GLU A 51 21.37 10.37 -7.28
C GLU A 51 21.30 9.32 -8.39
N VAL A 52 20.82 8.11 -8.08
CA VAL A 52 20.69 7.03 -9.07
C VAL A 52 19.85 7.44 -10.27
N ILE A 53 18.77 8.18 -10.05
CA ILE A 53 17.90 8.65 -11.13
C ILE A 53 18.63 9.71 -11.98
N LEU A 54 19.32 10.66 -11.35
CA LEU A 54 20.04 11.70 -12.06
C LEU A 54 21.20 11.13 -12.90
N ASP A 55 21.98 10.21 -12.33
CA ASP A 55 23.06 9.52 -13.02
C ASP A 55 22.55 8.71 -14.22
N ALA A 56 21.45 8.01 -14.06
CA ALA A 56 20.83 7.24 -15.14
C ALA A 56 20.33 8.13 -16.28
N ARG A 57 19.74 9.28 -15.98
CA ARG A 57 19.33 10.25 -17.00
C ARG A 57 20.52 10.79 -17.78
N ALA A 58 21.60 11.17 -17.09
CA ALA A 58 22.82 11.67 -17.71
C ALA A 58 23.51 10.61 -18.60
N GLU A 59 23.49 9.32 -18.15
CA GLU A 59 24.03 8.23 -18.95
C GLU A 59 23.17 7.97 -20.20
N ALA A 60 21.84 8.00 -20.06
CA ALA A 60 20.91 7.83 -21.18
C ALA A 60 21.16 8.90 -22.28
N GLU A 61 21.34 10.16 -21.90
CA GLU A 61 21.69 11.25 -22.83
C GLU A 61 22.98 10.95 -23.59
N ARG A 62 24.02 10.46 -22.92
CA ARG A 62 25.31 10.08 -23.54
C ARG A 62 25.17 8.92 -24.54
N GLN A 63 24.23 8.02 -24.28
CA GLN A 63 23.97 6.86 -25.14
C GLN A 63 22.89 7.10 -26.22
N GLY A 64 22.35 8.32 -26.31
CA GLY A 64 21.28 8.65 -27.26
C GLY A 64 19.92 8.02 -26.91
N VAL A 65 19.72 7.64 -25.67
CA VAL A 65 18.43 7.13 -25.14
C VAL A 65 17.65 8.28 -24.51
N PRO A 66 16.33 8.39 -24.71
CA PRO A 66 15.54 9.41 -24.03
C PRO A 66 15.68 9.30 -22.49
N PRO A 67 16.06 10.36 -21.78
CA PRO A 67 16.31 10.32 -20.33
C PRO A 67 15.12 9.80 -19.50
N GLN A 68 13.90 10.03 -19.98
CA GLN A 68 12.68 9.55 -19.33
C GLN A 68 12.61 8.03 -19.30
N VAL A 69 13.07 7.32 -20.33
CA VAL A 69 13.10 5.86 -20.38
C VAL A 69 14.02 5.31 -19.28
N ALA A 70 15.19 5.92 -19.10
CA ALA A 70 16.13 5.53 -18.05
C ALA A 70 15.57 5.82 -16.65
N GLU A 71 14.92 6.97 -16.47
CA GLU A 71 14.25 7.32 -15.21
C GLU A 71 13.17 6.30 -14.84
N ASP A 72 12.26 5.98 -15.77
CA ASP A 72 11.16 5.04 -15.53
C ASP A 72 11.67 3.64 -15.19
N LEU A 73 12.70 3.18 -15.93
CA LEU A 73 13.39 1.92 -15.64
C LEU A 73 14.00 1.94 -14.22
N MET A 74 14.75 2.99 -13.86
CA MET A 74 15.37 3.07 -12.53
C MET A 74 14.34 3.16 -11.41
N ARG A 75 13.25 3.89 -11.58
CA ARG A 75 12.15 3.92 -10.62
C ARG A 75 11.55 2.53 -10.38
N MET A 76 11.32 1.76 -11.45
CA MET A 76 10.85 0.37 -11.38
C MET A 76 11.84 -0.51 -10.62
N LEU A 77 13.13 -0.43 -10.95
CA LEU A 77 14.19 -1.23 -10.32
C LEU A 77 14.41 -0.85 -8.84
N ILE A 78 14.33 0.44 -8.49
CA ILE A 78 14.40 0.91 -7.11
C ILE A 78 13.21 0.35 -6.32
N ARG A 79 12.00 0.48 -6.86
CA ARG A 79 10.79 -0.06 -6.21
C ARG A 79 10.90 -1.56 -5.96
N SER A 80 11.29 -2.34 -6.96
CA SER A 80 11.51 -3.78 -6.84
C SER A 80 12.56 -4.13 -5.78
N SER A 81 13.66 -3.36 -5.71
CA SER A 81 14.68 -3.53 -4.67
C SER A 81 14.15 -3.24 -3.27
N LEU A 82 13.38 -2.17 -3.10
CA LEU A 82 12.77 -1.80 -1.82
C LEU A 82 11.76 -2.86 -1.36
N THR A 83 10.93 -3.39 -2.25
CA THR A 83 10.02 -4.51 -1.96
C THR A 83 10.78 -5.72 -1.42
N THR A 84 11.85 -6.13 -2.12
CA THR A 84 12.69 -7.26 -1.70
C THR A 84 13.35 -7.01 -0.33
N GLN A 85 13.81 -5.79 -0.08
CA GLN A 85 14.44 -5.41 1.19
C GLN A 85 13.42 -5.39 2.34
N GLU A 86 12.23 -4.86 2.12
CA GLU A 86 11.16 -4.84 3.12
C GLU A 86 10.70 -6.26 3.47
N GLN A 87 10.44 -7.11 2.47
CA GLN A 87 10.08 -8.51 2.69
C GLN A 87 11.15 -9.28 3.47
N ALA A 88 12.43 -9.07 3.13
CA ALA A 88 13.53 -9.66 3.87
C ALA A 88 13.64 -9.12 5.31
N SER A 89 13.30 -7.86 5.55
CA SER A 89 13.24 -7.29 6.90
C SER A 89 12.10 -7.88 7.72
N VAL A 90 10.91 -7.97 7.14
CA VAL A 90 9.73 -8.58 7.77
C VAL A 90 10.00 -10.04 8.14
N ALA A 91 10.57 -10.82 7.22
CA ALA A 91 10.89 -12.23 7.51
C ALA A 91 11.98 -12.41 8.58
N ALA A 92 12.98 -11.49 8.61
CA ALA A 92 14.10 -11.60 9.57
C ALA A 92 13.76 -11.08 10.98
N GLN A 93 12.82 -10.14 11.08
CA GLN A 93 12.43 -9.48 12.34
C GLN A 93 10.99 -9.83 12.75
N GLY A 94 10.39 -10.81 12.10
CA GLY A 94 9.01 -11.21 12.35
C GLY A 94 8.79 -11.64 13.80
N HIS A 95 7.65 -11.24 14.35
CA HIS A 95 7.27 -11.50 15.76
C HIS A 95 6.43 -12.77 15.95
N GLY A 96 6.29 -13.60 14.89
CA GLY A 96 5.34 -14.71 14.86
C GLY A 96 5.84 -16.05 15.40
N SER A 97 7.15 -16.22 15.65
CA SER A 97 7.70 -17.53 16.07
C SER A 97 7.05 -18.06 17.33
N GLY A 98 6.37 -19.22 17.23
CA GLY A 98 5.63 -19.84 18.31
C GLY A 98 4.30 -19.17 18.68
N ARG A 99 3.84 -18.18 17.92
CA ARG A 99 2.59 -17.44 18.12
C ARG A 99 1.54 -17.81 17.08
N ARG A 100 0.28 -17.67 17.45
CA ARG A 100 -0.87 -18.02 16.61
C ARG A 100 -1.71 -16.79 16.30
N ALA A 101 -2.23 -16.72 15.09
CA ALA A 101 -3.14 -15.67 14.68
C ALA A 101 -4.38 -16.25 13.99
N LEU A 102 -5.55 -15.69 14.29
CA LEU A 102 -6.82 -15.99 13.62
C LEU A 102 -7.20 -14.81 12.74
N VAL A 103 -7.50 -15.06 11.46
CA VAL A 103 -8.05 -14.06 10.54
C VAL A 103 -9.47 -14.46 10.17
N ILE A 104 -10.45 -13.70 10.66
CA ILE A 104 -11.86 -13.89 10.36
C ILE A 104 -12.18 -13.08 9.10
N GLY A 105 -12.64 -13.74 8.02
CA GLY A 105 -12.78 -13.13 6.70
C GLY A 105 -11.50 -13.16 5.87
N GLY A 106 -10.62 -14.12 6.12
CA GLY A 106 -9.28 -14.23 5.52
C GLY A 106 -9.25 -14.66 4.04
N ALA A 107 -10.35 -15.07 3.44
CA ALA A 107 -10.44 -15.29 2.00
C ALA A 107 -10.78 -14.01 1.21
N GLY A 108 -11.26 -12.96 1.89
CA GLY A 108 -11.46 -11.63 1.32
C GLY A 108 -10.13 -10.97 0.96
N LYS A 109 -10.15 -9.96 0.08
CA LYS A 109 -8.93 -9.31 -0.46
C LYS A 109 -7.99 -8.81 0.64
N MET A 110 -8.46 -7.97 1.57
CA MET A 110 -7.62 -7.46 2.68
C MET A 110 -7.33 -8.53 3.73
N GLY A 111 -8.28 -9.44 3.98
CA GLY A 111 -8.07 -10.57 4.89
C GLY A 111 -6.95 -11.48 4.41
N ARG A 112 -6.91 -11.80 3.11
CA ARG A 112 -5.83 -12.57 2.48
C ARG A 112 -4.49 -11.85 2.59
N TRP A 113 -4.46 -10.56 2.25
CA TRP A 113 -3.26 -9.75 2.39
C TRP A 113 -2.71 -9.83 3.83
N PHE A 114 -3.59 -9.70 4.81
CA PHE A 114 -3.19 -9.71 6.22
C PHE A 114 -2.76 -11.11 6.69
N ALA A 115 -3.43 -12.17 6.21
CA ALA A 115 -3.01 -13.54 6.48
C ALA A 115 -1.60 -13.83 5.93
N ASP A 116 -1.34 -13.44 4.67
CA ASP A 116 -0.03 -13.58 4.03
C ASP A 116 1.04 -12.74 4.76
N PHE A 117 0.69 -11.55 5.23
CA PHE A 117 1.58 -10.69 6.02
C PHE A 117 1.95 -11.34 7.37
N LEU A 118 0.99 -11.94 8.08
CA LEU A 118 1.26 -12.66 9.32
C LEU A 118 2.09 -13.93 9.09
N LEU A 119 1.79 -14.70 8.03
CA LEU A 119 2.59 -15.86 7.63
C LEU A 119 4.04 -15.47 7.35
N SER A 120 4.26 -14.33 6.65
CA SER A 120 5.61 -13.83 6.35
C SER A 120 6.42 -13.44 7.60
N GLN A 121 5.75 -13.17 8.71
CA GLN A 121 6.35 -12.90 10.02
C GLN A 121 6.56 -14.16 10.89
N GLY A 122 6.17 -15.33 10.38
CA GLY A 122 6.35 -16.61 11.06
C GLY A 122 5.22 -17.01 12.03
N PHE A 123 4.05 -16.34 11.96
CA PHE A 123 2.86 -16.77 12.72
C PHE A 123 2.29 -18.07 12.16
N ALA A 124 1.77 -18.93 13.05
CA ALA A 124 0.82 -19.96 12.66
C ALA A 124 -0.56 -19.32 12.45
N VAL A 125 -1.00 -19.22 11.19
CA VAL A 125 -2.23 -18.51 10.83
C VAL A 125 -3.38 -19.49 10.60
N GLU A 126 -4.48 -19.26 11.31
CA GLU A 126 -5.78 -19.85 11.04
C GLU A 126 -6.69 -18.84 10.36
N VAL A 127 -7.50 -19.32 9.41
CA VAL A 127 -8.45 -18.48 8.67
C VAL A 127 -9.85 -19.05 8.82
N CYS A 128 -10.75 -18.23 9.37
CA CYS A 128 -12.18 -18.52 9.42
C CYS A 128 -12.90 -17.75 8.33
N ASP A 129 -13.20 -18.44 7.23
CA ASP A 129 -13.92 -17.87 6.08
C ASP A 129 -14.64 -18.99 5.32
N PRO A 130 -15.93 -18.81 4.94
CA PRO A 130 -16.68 -19.81 4.18
C PRO A 130 -16.04 -20.13 2.81
N ALA A 131 -15.37 -19.16 2.17
CA ALA A 131 -14.70 -19.33 0.88
C ALA A 131 -13.35 -20.07 0.96
N GLY A 132 -12.81 -20.32 2.16
CA GLY A 132 -11.58 -21.08 2.36
C GLY A 132 -10.46 -20.30 3.04
N ALA A 133 -9.22 -20.76 2.85
CA ALA A 133 -8.02 -20.13 3.39
C ALA A 133 -6.94 -19.99 2.31
N PRO A 134 -6.06 -18.98 2.38
CA PRO A 134 -4.91 -18.86 1.49
C PRO A 134 -3.89 -19.99 1.75
N PRO A 135 -3.00 -20.28 0.77
CA PRO A 135 -1.91 -21.24 0.97
C PRO A 135 -1.05 -20.90 2.19
N GLY A 136 -0.70 -21.91 2.99
CA GLY A 136 0.09 -21.74 4.21
C GLY A 136 -0.73 -21.46 5.48
N ALA A 137 -1.98 -21.05 5.36
CA ALA A 137 -2.88 -20.88 6.49
C ALA A 137 -3.76 -22.13 6.69
N THR A 138 -4.08 -22.44 7.94
CA THR A 138 -5.01 -23.52 8.31
C THR A 138 -6.45 -23.02 8.23
N ARG A 139 -7.33 -23.77 7.57
CA ARG A 139 -8.76 -23.41 7.51
C ARG A 139 -9.47 -23.80 8.80
N LEU A 140 -10.21 -22.86 9.37
CA LEU A 140 -11.19 -23.10 10.42
C LEU A 140 -12.61 -23.09 9.80
N ALA A 141 -13.40 -24.13 10.03
CA ALA A 141 -14.71 -24.28 9.37
C ALA A 141 -15.74 -23.24 9.85
N ALA A 142 -15.80 -23.02 11.16
CA ALA A 142 -16.69 -22.01 11.76
C ALA A 142 -16.00 -21.35 12.97
N LEU A 143 -16.35 -20.10 13.24
CA LEU A 143 -15.80 -19.37 14.40
C LEU A 143 -16.17 -20.05 15.72
N ALA A 144 -17.32 -20.72 15.79
CA ALA A 144 -17.77 -21.49 16.94
C ALA A 144 -16.79 -22.63 17.34
N ASP A 145 -16.08 -23.19 16.35
CA ASP A 145 -15.12 -24.28 16.55
C ASP A 145 -13.76 -23.79 17.07
N SER A 146 -13.52 -22.47 17.07
CA SER A 146 -12.26 -21.90 17.55
C SER A 146 -12.24 -21.81 19.07
N PRO A 147 -11.14 -22.23 19.73
CA PRO A 147 -10.95 -21.97 21.16
C PRO A 147 -10.67 -20.49 21.45
N LEU A 148 -10.38 -19.67 20.44
CA LEU A 148 -10.01 -18.25 20.53
C LEU A 148 -8.82 -18.00 21.48
N ASP A 149 -7.87 -18.91 21.52
CA ASP A 149 -6.61 -18.86 22.30
C ASP A 149 -5.43 -18.29 21.50
N HIS A 150 -5.72 -17.58 20.43
CA HIS A 150 -4.74 -16.95 19.55
C HIS A 150 -4.14 -15.70 20.18
N ASP A 151 -2.88 -15.40 19.87
CA ASP A 151 -2.22 -14.13 20.26
C ASP A 151 -2.83 -12.91 19.57
N PHE A 152 -3.26 -13.10 18.32
CA PHE A 152 -3.96 -12.07 17.56
C PHE A 152 -5.24 -12.61 16.91
N ILE A 153 -6.29 -11.80 16.94
CA ILE A 153 -7.54 -12.05 16.22
C ILE A 153 -7.83 -10.84 15.35
N VAL A 154 -7.77 -11.06 14.04
CA VAL A 154 -7.98 -10.02 13.02
C VAL A 154 -9.36 -10.20 12.40
N VAL A 155 -10.19 -9.15 12.46
CA VAL A 155 -11.52 -9.16 11.84
C VAL A 155 -11.47 -8.41 10.52
N ALA A 156 -11.49 -9.16 9.42
CA ALA A 156 -11.41 -8.67 8.04
C ALA A 156 -12.68 -8.98 7.22
N THR A 157 -13.79 -9.14 7.90
CA THR A 157 -15.10 -9.40 7.28
C THR A 157 -15.63 -8.15 6.54
N PRO A 158 -16.57 -8.29 5.60
CA PRO A 158 -17.27 -7.14 5.01
C PRO A 158 -17.87 -6.25 6.10
N LEU A 159 -17.80 -4.93 5.91
CA LEU A 159 -18.15 -3.92 6.93
C LEU A 159 -19.51 -4.17 7.60
N GLY A 160 -20.51 -4.60 6.82
CA GLY A 160 -21.85 -4.90 7.35
C GLY A 160 -21.94 -6.10 8.30
N HIS A 161 -20.90 -6.94 8.37
CA HIS A 161 -20.83 -8.10 9.27
C HIS A 161 -19.85 -7.90 10.42
N THR A 162 -18.91 -6.96 10.28
CA THR A 162 -17.81 -6.77 11.23
C THR A 162 -18.30 -6.46 12.64
N ASP A 163 -19.28 -5.57 12.83
CA ASP A 163 -19.80 -5.22 14.15
C ASP A 163 -20.40 -6.42 14.88
N ALA A 164 -21.13 -7.28 14.16
CA ALA A 164 -21.71 -8.50 14.73
C ALA A 164 -20.61 -9.49 15.20
N VAL A 165 -19.56 -9.67 14.40
CA VAL A 165 -18.42 -10.52 14.77
C VAL A 165 -17.69 -9.96 15.99
N LEU A 166 -17.45 -8.65 16.07
CA LEU A 166 -16.83 -8.01 17.23
C LEU A 166 -17.66 -8.20 18.50
N ARG A 167 -18.99 -8.12 18.43
CA ARG A 167 -19.90 -8.39 19.55
C ARG A 167 -19.87 -9.85 19.98
N GLU A 168 -19.82 -10.81 19.03
CA GLU A 168 -19.68 -12.22 19.34
C GLU A 168 -18.37 -12.48 20.08
N LEU A 169 -17.24 -11.92 19.60
CA LEU A 169 -15.95 -12.01 20.28
C LEU A 169 -16.00 -11.39 21.68
N ALA A 170 -16.72 -10.28 21.88
CA ALA A 170 -16.87 -9.66 23.19
C ALA A 170 -17.55 -10.60 24.20
N LEU A 171 -18.55 -11.37 23.79
CA LEU A 171 -19.21 -12.35 24.65
C LEU A 171 -18.30 -13.53 25.01
N ARG A 172 -17.44 -13.93 24.07
CA ARG A 172 -16.51 -15.08 24.24
C ARG A 172 -15.21 -14.71 24.95
N ARG A 173 -14.87 -13.44 25.06
CA ARG A 173 -13.74 -12.87 25.82
C ARG A 173 -12.39 -13.54 25.52
N PRO A 174 -11.92 -13.54 24.26
CA PRO A 174 -10.59 -14.08 23.97
C PRO A 174 -9.50 -13.26 24.66
N THR A 175 -8.37 -13.92 24.96
CA THR A 175 -7.24 -13.31 25.69
C THR A 175 -6.26 -12.59 24.79
N GLY A 176 -6.27 -12.89 23.49
CA GLY A 176 -5.39 -12.27 22.52
C GLY A 176 -5.78 -10.84 22.15
N VAL A 177 -4.94 -10.18 21.37
CA VAL A 177 -5.21 -8.85 20.85
C VAL A 177 -6.16 -8.93 19.69
N ILE A 178 -7.27 -8.17 19.75
CA ILE A 178 -8.33 -8.15 18.75
C ILE A 178 -8.28 -6.82 18.02
N PHE A 179 -8.35 -6.84 16.70
CA PHE A 179 -8.56 -5.63 15.89
C PHE A 179 -9.28 -5.93 14.58
N ASP A 180 -9.99 -4.93 14.07
CA ASP A 180 -10.60 -4.94 12.75
C ASP A 180 -9.71 -4.23 11.71
N LEU A 181 -10.00 -4.44 10.41
CA LEU A 181 -9.37 -3.76 9.28
C LEU A 181 -10.29 -2.79 8.54
N GLY A 182 -11.42 -2.43 9.13
CA GLY A 182 -12.44 -1.59 8.49
C GLY A 182 -11.94 -0.19 8.16
N SER A 183 -12.27 0.29 6.97
CA SER A 183 -11.94 1.67 6.55
C SER A 183 -12.85 2.73 7.18
N LEU A 184 -14.04 2.35 7.63
CA LEU A 184 -14.99 3.19 8.36
C LEU A 184 -15.15 2.65 9.77
N LYS A 185 -15.00 3.49 10.78
CA LYS A 185 -15.04 3.08 12.19
C LYS A 185 -16.39 3.35 12.86
N SER A 186 -17.14 4.35 12.44
CA SER A 186 -18.48 4.64 13.00
C SER A 186 -19.41 3.42 13.02
N PRO A 187 -19.53 2.59 11.95
CA PRO A 187 -20.37 1.41 11.97
C PRO A 187 -19.89 0.31 12.93
N LEU A 188 -18.62 0.35 13.34
CA LEU A 188 -17.97 -0.67 14.19
C LEU A 188 -17.92 -0.27 15.66
N ARG A 189 -18.28 0.99 15.97
CA ARG A 189 -18.20 1.58 17.32
C ARG A 189 -18.87 0.68 18.36
N GLY A 190 -20.03 0.13 18.05
CA GLY A 190 -20.78 -0.71 18.98
C GLY A 190 -20.02 -1.97 19.39
N GLY A 191 -19.50 -2.72 18.43
CA GLY A 191 -18.71 -3.92 18.68
C GLY A 191 -17.37 -3.65 19.35
N LEU A 192 -16.67 -2.57 18.95
CA LEU A 192 -15.42 -2.14 19.58
C LEU A 192 -15.63 -1.75 21.05
N MET A 193 -16.69 -1.01 21.35
CA MET A 193 -17.01 -0.65 22.74
C MET A 193 -17.49 -1.86 23.56
N ALA A 194 -18.18 -2.83 22.96
CA ALA A 194 -18.52 -4.09 23.60
C ALA A 194 -17.27 -4.88 24.00
N LEU A 195 -16.30 -5.04 23.12
CA LEU A 195 -15.01 -5.67 23.43
C LEU A 195 -14.30 -4.98 24.59
N LYS A 196 -14.21 -3.65 24.54
CA LYS A 196 -13.61 -2.83 25.60
C LYS A 196 -14.33 -3.04 26.95
N SER A 197 -15.65 -2.99 26.98
CA SER A 197 -16.46 -3.12 28.20
C SER A 197 -16.37 -4.52 28.83
N HIS A 198 -16.10 -5.55 28.02
CA HIS A 198 -15.85 -6.91 28.48
C HIS A 198 -14.40 -7.18 28.88
N GLY A 199 -13.54 -6.17 28.85
CA GLY A 199 -12.13 -6.27 29.26
C GLY A 199 -11.23 -6.97 28.22
N CYS A 200 -11.66 -7.07 26.96
CA CYS A 200 -10.83 -7.63 25.90
C CYS A 200 -9.70 -6.68 25.50
N ARG A 201 -8.57 -7.24 25.08
CA ARG A 201 -7.42 -6.48 24.56
C ARG A 201 -7.72 -6.02 23.12
N VAL A 202 -8.30 -4.86 22.97
CA VAL A 202 -8.83 -4.37 21.69
C VAL A 202 -8.17 -3.07 21.24
N THR A 203 -7.89 -2.97 19.96
CA THR A 203 -7.60 -1.76 19.20
C THR A 203 -8.34 -1.83 17.87
N SER A 204 -8.15 -0.86 16.98
CA SER A 204 -8.69 -0.92 15.63
C SER A 204 -7.63 -0.41 14.65
N VAL A 205 -7.53 -1.03 13.49
CA VAL A 205 -6.48 -0.75 12.50
C VAL A 205 -7.11 -0.41 11.16
N HIS A 206 -6.63 0.64 10.52
CA HIS A 206 -7.02 0.99 9.16
C HIS A 206 -5.78 1.04 8.27
N PRO A 207 -5.49 -0.03 7.51
CA PRO A 207 -4.51 0.03 6.43
C PRO A 207 -4.99 0.96 5.32
N MET A 208 -4.32 2.11 5.14
CA MET A 208 -4.69 3.09 4.10
C MET A 208 -4.06 2.71 2.75
N PHE A 209 -4.18 1.45 2.37
CA PHE A 209 -3.69 0.90 1.11
C PHE A 209 -4.56 -0.26 0.64
N GLY A 210 -4.45 -0.61 -0.64
CA GLY A 210 -5.21 -1.70 -1.23
C GLY A 210 -4.53 -3.07 -1.09
N PRO A 211 -5.26 -4.16 -1.36
CA PRO A 211 -4.77 -5.53 -1.22
C PRO A 211 -3.65 -5.91 -2.21
N ASP A 212 -3.47 -5.13 -3.28
CA ASP A 212 -2.40 -5.33 -4.26
C ASP A 212 -1.09 -4.60 -3.87
N THR A 213 -0.99 -4.11 -2.62
CA THR A 213 0.19 -3.39 -2.14
C THR A 213 1.26 -4.38 -1.70
N GLU A 214 2.39 -4.37 -2.41
CA GLU A 214 3.57 -5.20 -2.10
C GLU A 214 4.63 -4.45 -1.29
N LEU A 215 4.73 -3.14 -1.47
CA LEU A 215 5.69 -2.26 -0.80
C LEU A 215 4.93 -1.26 0.09
N LEU A 216 5.25 -1.26 1.38
CA LEU A 216 4.59 -0.40 2.37
C LEU A 216 5.26 0.98 2.52
N SER A 217 6.44 1.18 1.94
CA SER A 217 7.08 2.50 1.93
C SER A 217 6.19 3.57 1.29
N GLY A 218 5.95 4.65 2.02
CA GLY A 218 5.04 5.74 1.62
C GLY A 218 3.55 5.36 1.72
N ARG A 219 3.24 4.26 2.41
CA ARG A 219 1.88 3.90 2.81
C ARG A 219 1.66 4.23 4.28
N HIS A 220 0.41 4.36 4.68
CA HIS A 220 0.03 4.70 6.05
C HIS A 220 -0.82 3.57 6.64
N VAL A 221 -0.64 3.35 7.93
CA VAL A 221 -1.56 2.56 8.76
C VAL A 221 -2.00 3.42 9.93
N VAL A 222 -3.30 3.58 10.07
CA VAL A 222 -3.89 4.29 11.21
C VAL A 222 -4.30 3.28 12.27
N PHE A 223 -3.83 3.50 13.48
CA PHE A 223 -4.20 2.75 14.69
C PHE A 223 -5.13 3.61 15.52
N VAL A 224 -6.27 3.06 15.90
CA VAL A 224 -7.27 3.75 16.71
C VAL A 224 -7.08 3.38 18.17
N ASP A 225 -6.75 4.38 18.99
CA ASP A 225 -6.64 4.20 20.43
C ASP A 225 -8.03 4.07 21.08
N LEU A 226 -8.29 2.90 21.64
CA LEU A 226 -9.50 2.57 22.37
C LEU A 226 -9.27 2.57 23.89
N GLY A 227 -8.09 3.03 24.35
CA GLY A 227 -7.71 3.09 25.77
C GLY A 227 -7.09 1.79 26.28
N HIS A 228 -6.62 0.89 25.40
CA HIS A 228 -5.85 -0.31 25.77
C HIS A 228 -4.44 -0.22 25.18
N ALA A 229 -3.52 0.43 25.90
CA ALA A 229 -2.17 0.74 25.41
C ALA A 229 -1.37 -0.48 24.94
N GLU A 230 -1.46 -1.62 25.66
CA GLU A 230 -0.75 -2.85 25.26
C GLU A 230 -1.28 -3.43 23.95
N ALA A 231 -2.61 -3.43 23.74
CA ALA A 231 -3.19 -3.92 22.50
C ALA A 231 -2.82 -3.03 21.32
N LEU A 232 -2.87 -1.72 21.52
CA LEU A 232 -2.44 -0.72 20.54
C LEU A 232 -0.97 -0.93 20.16
N GLN A 233 -0.08 -1.07 21.15
CA GLN A 233 1.35 -1.26 20.90
C GLN A 233 1.61 -2.59 20.20
N ALA A 234 0.99 -3.69 20.64
CA ALA A 234 1.14 -4.99 20.02
C ALA A 234 0.70 -5.00 18.54
N ALA A 235 -0.39 -4.30 18.19
CA ALA A 235 -0.81 -4.15 16.80
C ALA A 235 0.19 -3.31 15.98
N ARG A 236 0.76 -2.26 16.56
CA ARG A 236 1.80 -1.42 15.93
C ARG A 236 3.09 -2.19 15.69
N ASP A 237 3.47 -3.06 16.62
CA ASP A 237 4.69 -3.87 16.53
C ASP A 237 4.67 -4.83 15.34
N LEU A 238 3.49 -5.30 14.89
CA LEU A 238 3.36 -6.09 13.66
C LEU A 238 3.93 -5.37 12.43
N PHE A 239 3.95 -4.04 12.43
CA PHE A 239 4.44 -3.22 11.32
C PHE A 239 5.83 -2.63 11.59
N ALA A 240 6.46 -2.91 12.72
CA ALA A 240 7.75 -2.30 13.10
C ALA A 240 8.89 -2.63 12.13
N SER A 241 8.86 -3.78 11.48
CA SER A 241 9.86 -4.22 10.50
C SER A 241 9.59 -3.74 9.07
N THR A 242 8.49 -3.01 8.86
CA THR A 242 8.08 -2.47 7.55
C THR A 242 8.49 -1.00 7.39
N MET A 243 8.32 -0.47 6.18
CA MET A 243 8.52 0.95 5.89
C MET A 243 7.21 1.77 5.90
N VAL A 244 6.16 1.26 6.54
CA VAL A 244 4.87 1.96 6.63
C VAL A 244 4.97 3.14 7.61
N GLU A 245 4.28 4.21 7.31
CA GLU A 245 4.06 5.31 8.24
C GLU A 245 2.89 4.99 9.18
N GLN A 246 3.15 5.04 10.48
CA GLN A 246 2.17 4.72 11.50
C GLN A 246 1.61 6.00 12.13
N ALA A 247 0.30 6.14 12.15
CA ALA A 247 -0.41 7.20 12.85
C ALA A 247 -1.29 6.60 13.95
N VAL A 248 -1.39 7.28 15.09
CA VAL A 248 -2.30 6.93 16.19
C VAL A 248 -3.27 8.07 16.38
N MET A 249 -4.55 7.76 16.49
CA MET A 249 -5.60 8.75 16.74
C MET A 249 -6.79 8.13 17.47
N SER A 250 -7.65 8.95 18.01
CA SER A 250 -8.94 8.52 18.56
C SER A 250 -9.91 8.09 17.44
N LEU A 251 -10.97 7.40 17.80
CA LEU A 251 -12.02 6.98 16.90
C LEU A 251 -12.70 8.17 16.20
N ASP A 252 -12.95 9.26 16.93
CA ASP A 252 -13.60 10.44 16.40
C ASP A 252 -12.67 11.23 15.45
N GLU A 253 -11.37 11.27 15.73
CA GLU A 253 -10.37 11.87 14.81
C GLU A 253 -10.25 11.07 13.53
N HIS A 254 -10.27 9.73 13.62
CA HIS A 254 -10.24 8.85 12.46
C HIS A 254 -11.44 9.13 11.54
N ASP A 255 -12.65 9.16 12.08
CA ASP A 255 -13.87 9.35 11.29
C ASP A 255 -13.86 10.73 10.60
N ARG A 256 -13.43 11.80 11.29
CA ARG A 256 -13.25 13.12 10.66
C ARG A 256 -12.22 13.13 9.55
N LEU A 257 -11.10 12.41 9.73
CA LEU A 257 -10.06 12.28 8.69
C LEU A 257 -10.64 11.62 7.42
N ILE A 258 -11.41 10.55 7.58
CA ILE A 258 -11.99 9.84 6.45
C ILE A 258 -13.05 10.68 5.73
N GLU A 259 -13.88 11.42 6.45
CA GLU A 259 -14.83 12.39 5.87
C GLU A 259 -14.09 13.44 5.01
N LEU A 260 -13.02 14.04 5.53
CA LEU A 260 -12.22 15.03 4.78
C LEU A 260 -11.57 14.44 3.52
N ILE A 261 -11.13 13.19 3.56
CA ILE A 261 -10.55 12.51 2.39
C ILE A 261 -11.65 12.23 1.35
N ALA A 262 -12.82 11.78 1.79
CA ALA A 262 -13.97 11.53 0.92
C ALA A 262 -14.44 12.80 0.20
N ASP A 263 -14.57 13.91 0.93
CA ASP A 263 -14.94 15.22 0.37
C ASP A 263 -13.94 15.72 -0.68
N ARG A 264 -12.64 15.58 -0.42
CA ARG A 264 -11.61 15.93 -1.42
C ARG A 264 -11.67 15.07 -2.68
N GLN A 265 -11.96 13.78 -2.53
CA GLN A 265 -12.13 12.88 -3.69
C GLN A 265 -13.39 13.21 -4.48
N HIS A 266 -14.49 13.57 -3.82
CA HIS A 266 -15.71 14.05 -4.47
C HIS A 266 -15.46 15.35 -5.23
N THR A 267 -14.82 16.34 -4.62
CA THR A 267 -14.46 17.61 -5.25
C THR A 267 -13.56 17.39 -6.46
N SER A 268 -12.55 16.55 -6.37
CA SER A 268 -11.66 16.22 -7.50
C SER A 268 -12.40 15.49 -8.63
N ARG A 269 -13.33 14.58 -8.32
CA ARG A 269 -14.19 13.92 -9.31
C ARG A 269 -15.16 14.89 -9.98
N GLU A 270 -15.79 15.78 -9.23
CA GLU A 270 -16.66 16.82 -9.79
C GLU A 270 -15.91 17.77 -10.72
N ILE A 271 -14.71 18.22 -10.33
CA ILE A 271 -13.85 19.04 -11.18
C ILE A 271 -13.50 18.29 -12.48
N ALA A 272 -13.10 17.01 -12.39
CA ALA A 272 -12.77 16.20 -13.55
C ALA A 272 -13.98 15.96 -14.47
N LEU A 273 -15.18 15.78 -13.92
CA LEU A 273 -16.42 15.64 -14.69
C LEU A 273 -16.81 16.97 -15.36
N ARG A 274 -16.72 18.09 -14.64
CA ARG A 274 -16.98 19.43 -15.19
C ARG A 274 -15.99 19.77 -16.30
N THR A 275 -14.70 19.47 -16.13
CA THR A 275 -13.67 19.68 -17.16
C THR A 275 -13.94 18.84 -18.40
N ARG A 276 -14.36 17.56 -18.25
CA ARG A 276 -14.76 16.71 -19.38
C ARG A 276 -16.00 17.23 -20.10
N SER A 277 -17.01 17.68 -19.36
CA SER A 277 -18.22 18.28 -19.93
C SER A 277 -17.91 19.55 -20.72
N THR A 278 -17.02 20.42 -20.21
CA THR A 278 -16.58 21.63 -20.89
C THR A 278 -15.80 21.32 -22.17
N VAL A 279 -14.92 20.31 -22.15
CA VAL A 279 -14.18 19.84 -23.34
C VAL A 279 -15.11 19.22 -24.37
N GLN A 280 -16.15 18.50 -23.96
CA GLN A 280 -17.15 17.94 -24.87
C GLN A 280 -17.99 19.06 -25.51
N GLN A 281 -18.49 20.02 -24.73
CA GLN A 281 -19.21 21.17 -25.25
C GLN A 281 -18.38 22.05 -26.23
N THR A 282 -17.05 22.11 -26.03
CA THR A 282 -16.16 22.82 -26.94
C THR A 282 -15.83 22.05 -28.23
N ARG A 283 -16.10 20.73 -28.28
CA ARG A 283 -15.98 19.90 -29.50
C ARG A 283 -17.23 19.97 -30.38
N ASP A 284 -18.40 20.26 -29.80
CA ASP A 284 -19.68 20.31 -30.49
C ASP A 284 -19.95 21.66 -31.15
N TYR A 285 -19.12 22.68 -30.90
CA TYR A 285 -19.13 23.96 -31.66
C TYR A 285 -18.13 23.85 -32.80
N GLY A 286 -18.64 23.81 -34.03
CA GLY A 286 -17.91 23.68 -35.29
C GLY A 286 -16.88 24.80 -35.58
N PRO A 287 -16.31 24.88 -36.80
CA PRO A 287 -15.04 25.52 -37.12
C PRO A 287 -14.99 27.05 -37.09
N GLU A 288 -15.89 27.74 -36.41
CA GLU A 288 -15.87 29.22 -36.28
C GLU A 288 -14.94 29.77 -35.19
N ARG A 289 -13.97 28.98 -34.73
CA ARG A 289 -13.11 29.34 -33.58
C ARG A 289 -11.80 30.03 -33.86
N ASP A 290 -11.48 30.29 -35.13
CA ASP A 290 -10.20 30.96 -35.47
C ASP A 290 -10.20 32.49 -35.25
N VAL A 291 -11.30 33.08 -34.78
CA VAL A 291 -11.40 34.53 -34.58
C VAL A 291 -11.05 35.00 -33.16
N PHE A 292 -11.02 34.13 -32.17
CA PHE A 292 -10.86 34.54 -30.74
C PHE A 292 -9.49 34.29 -30.11
N LEU A 293 -8.49 33.80 -30.85
CA LEU A 293 -7.14 33.57 -30.32
C LEU A 293 -6.08 34.54 -30.86
N ARG A 294 -6.48 35.76 -31.22
CA ARG A 294 -5.51 36.84 -31.42
C ARG A 294 -5.31 37.58 -30.11
N SER A 295 -4.13 37.36 -29.50
CA SER A 295 -3.64 38.07 -28.32
C SER A 295 -3.64 39.58 -28.53
N PRO A 296 -4.01 40.42 -27.53
CA PRO A 296 -4.03 41.87 -27.62
C PRO A 296 -2.65 42.54 -27.53
N HIS A 297 -1.57 41.91 -27.96
CA HIS A 297 -0.22 42.44 -27.77
C HIS A 297 0.51 42.85 -29.07
N GLU A 298 -0.19 43.03 -30.23
CA GLU A 298 0.43 43.55 -31.45
C GLU A 298 -0.26 44.79 -32.02
N SER A 299 -0.54 45.80 -31.22
CA SER A 299 -0.96 47.12 -31.70
C SER A 299 -0.34 48.26 -30.90
N HIS A 300 0.98 48.34 -30.90
CA HIS A 300 1.68 49.60 -30.56
C HIS A 300 3.11 49.59 -31.13
N ARG A 301 3.25 49.62 -32.45
CA ARG A 301 4.45 50.12 -33.13
C ARG A 301 4.08 50.50 -34.54
N GLN A 302 3.57 51.74 -34.73
CA GLN A 302 3.77 52.50 -35.95
C GLN A 302 3.36 53.95 -35.69
N GLY A 303 4.33 54.83 -35.89
CA GLY A 303 4.06 56.25 -36.22
C GLY A 303 4.54 57.23 -35.18
N ILE A 304 5.84 57.57 -35.20
CA ILE A 304 6.32 58.98 -35.08
C ILE A 304 7.64 59.04 -35.83
N GLN A 305 7.63 59.70 -36.94
CA GLN A 305 8.74 60.45 -37.59
C GLN A 305 8.15 61.63 -38.36
N PRO A 306 8.97 62.67 -38.58
CA PRO A 306 9.64 63.56 -37.68
C PRO A 306 8.87 64.87 -37.59
#